data_f73a8dcb3b36350c585d98d1aa2f16aa
#
_entry.id   f73a8dcb3b36350c585d98d1aa2f16aa
#
_cell.length_a   1.000
_cell.length_b   1.000
_cell.length_c   1.000
_cell.angle_alpha   90.00
_cell.angle_beta   90.00
_cell.angle_gamma   90.00
#
_symmetry.space_group_name_H-M   'P 1'
#
loop_
_entity.id
_entity.type
_entity.pdbx_description
1 polymer ?
#
loop_
_entity_poly.entity_id
_entity_poly.type
_entity_poly.pdbx_seq_one_letter_code
_entity_poly.pdbx_strand_id
1 'polypeptide(L)'
;SIVINDLYETIEPVSNNIAQLMEHQLKVAAEINNQANEDYDSTVIQTIITIVFAFVLLIFISFLIISDMTNKITNFKNGLLGFFAYLNRESINSELLEDKSKDEFGEMAKVVNQNILKTKKGIEEDRRLINETIAVLGEFEQGDLCQRLNLNVSNPALMQLKDVLNNMASNLENNIDNILNILEEYAH
;
A
#
# COMPACT_ATOMS: atom_id res chain seq x y z
N SER A 1 89.31 53.63 -25.76
CA SER A 1 88.99 52.32 -26.41
C SER A 1 89.00 51.13 -25.45
N ILE A 2 89.75 51.13 -24.37
CA ILE A 2 89.89 50.02 -23.43
C ILE A 2 88.64 49.87 -22.52
N VAL A 3 88.05 50.97 -22.02
CA VAL A 3 86.92 50.98 -21.13
C VAL A 3 85.64 50.45 -21.77
N ILE A 4 85.53 50.58 -23.10
CA ILE A 4 84.35 50.07 -23.85
C ILE A 4 84.45 48.54 -24.01
N ASN A 5 85.58 47.96 -24.19
CA ASN A 5 85.81 46.52 -24.29
C ASN A 5 85.55 45.82 -22.94
N ASP A 6 86.09 46.40 -21.83
CA ASP A 6 85.87 45.85 -20.48
C ASP A 6 84.40 45.88 -20.09
N LEU A 7 83.70 46.94 -20.51
CA LEU A 7 82.25 47.02 -20.27
C LEU A 7 81.41 45.97 -21.04
N TYR A 8 81.76 45.71 -22.28
CA TYR A 8 81.15 44.67 -23.11
C TYR A 8 81.35 43.27 -22.58
N GLU A 9 82.61 42.93 -22.16
CA GLU A 9 82.94 41.62 -21.57
C GLU A 9 82.15 41.32 -20.29
N THR A 10 81.76 42.36 -19.53
CA THR A 10 81.01 42.21 -18.28
C THR A 10 79.51 42.17 -18.53
N ILE A 11 79.01 42.91 -19.54
CA ILE A 11 77.55 43.02 -19.81
C ILE A 11 77.04 41.84 -20.64
N GLU A 12 77.83 41.31 -21.56
CA GLU A 12 77.41 40.23 -22.45
C GLU A 12 77.06 38.93 -21.73
N PRO A 13 77.79 38.43 -20.70
CA PRO A 13 77.37 37.28 -19.91
C PRO A 13 76.13 37.51 -19.10
N VAL A 14 75.91 38.75 -18.58
CA VAL A 14 74.70 39.11 -17.81
C VAL A 14 73.52 39.15 -18.75
N SER A 15 73.65 39.74 -19.95
CA SER A 15 72.59 39.76 -20.97
C SER A 15 72.20 38.35 -21.42
N ASN A 16 73.18 37.46 -21.64
CA ASN A 16 72.94 36.07 -22.00
C ASN A 16 72.23 35.28 -20.87
N ASN A 17 72.61 35.48 -19.62
CA ASN A 17 71.95 34.86 -18.47
C ASN A 17 70.49 35.33 -18.31
N ILE A 18 70.26 36.63 -18.54
CA ILE A 18 68.89 37.20 -18.51
C ILE A 18 68.07 36.61 -19.66
N ALA A 19 68.62 36.48 -20.87
CA ALA A 19 67.93 35.90 -22.01
C ALA A 19 67.61 34.43 -21.76
N GLN A 20 68.51 33.62 -21.19
CA GLN A 20 68.27 32.24 -20.81
C GLN A 20 67.22 32.12 -19.69
N LEU A 21 67.24 33.02 -18.72
CA LEU A 21 66.21 33.05 -17.65
C LEU A 21 64.84 33.39 -18.21
N MET A 22 64.73 34.34 -19.12
CA MET A 22 63.46 34.69 -19.80
C MET A 22 62.93 33.54 -20.65
N GLU A 23 63.80 32.85 -21.41
CA GLU A 23 63.47 31.70 -22.22
C GLU A 23 62.96 30.55 -21.31
N HIS A 24 63.67 30.27 -20.21
CA HIS A 24 63.22 29.27 -19.24
C HIS A 24 61.90 29.62 -18.61
N GLN A 25 61.66 30.87 -18.20
CA GLN A 25 60.37 31.32 -17.66
C GLN A 25 59.26 31.22 -18.68
N LEU A 26 59.47 31.58 -19.94
CA LEU A 26 58.49 31.43 -21.01
C LEU A 26 58.16 29.95 -21.26
N LYS A 27 59.13 29.06 -21.22
CA LYS A 27 58.90 27.61 -21.36
C LYS A 27 58.10 27.05 -20.20
N VAL A 28 58.45 27.37 -18.96
CA VAL A 28 57.72 26.95 -17.77
C VAL A 28 56.28 27.51 -17.77
N ALA A 29 56.10 28.78 -18.15
CA ALA A 29 54.77 29.36 -18.26
C ALA A 29 53.91 28.68 -19.33
N ALA A 30 54.47 28.33 -20.47
CA ALA A 30 53.77 27.56 -21.51
C ALA A 30 53.43 26.14 -21.05
N GLU A 31 54.33 25.48 -20.34
CA GLU A 31 54.13 24.13 -19.80
C GLU A 31 53.01 24.11 -18.73
N ILE A 32 53.04 25.06 -17.80
CA ILE A 32 51.98 25.25 -16.79
C ILE A 32 50.62 25.57 -17.45
N ASN A 33 50.59 26.43 -18.46
CA ASN A 33 49.36 26.77 -19.16
C ASN A 33 48.76 25.56 -19.91
N ASN A 34 49.58 24.76 -20.55
CA ASN A 34 49.13 23.53 -21.22
C ASN A 34 48.63 22.51 -20.22
N GLN A 35 49.33 22.31 -19.12
CA GLN A 35 48.89 21.42 -18.05
C GLN A 35 47.56 21.88 -17.41
N ALA A 36 47.42 23.19 -17.17
CA ALA A 36 46.18 23.76 -16.66
C ALA A 36 44.98 23.55 -17.61
N ASN A 37 45.20 23.65 -18.93
CA ASN A 37 44.19 23.38 -19.93
C ASN A 37 43.78 21.89 -19.97
N GLU A 38 44.74 20.97 -19.91
CA GLU A 38 44.48 19.53 -19.86
C GLU A 38 43.74 19.14 -18.57
N ASP A 39 44.13 19.69 -17.42
CA ASP A 39 43.46 19.47 -16.14
C ASP A 39 42.04 20.03 -16.16
N TYR A 40 41.82 21.19 -16.78
CA TYR A 40 40.50 21.81 -16.94
C TYR A 40 39.57 20.91 -17.80
N ASP A 41 40.02 20.50 -18.98
CA ASP A 41 39.27 19.66 -19.89
C ASP A 41 38.91 18.30 -19.23
N SER A 42 39.89 17.70 -18.55
CA SER A 42 39.69 16.45 -17.81
C SER A 42 38.63 16.62 -16.70
N THR A 43 38.73 17.71 -15.93
CA THR A 43 37.77 18.02 -14.84
C THR A 43 36.36 18.26 -15.37
N VAL A 44 36.22 18.99 -16.49
CA VAL A 44 34.94 19.24 -17.14
C VAL A 44 34.28 17.94 -17.61
N ILE A 45 35.05 17.08 -18.30
CA ILE A 45 34.57 15.79 -18.78
C ILE A 45 34.13 14.91 -17.58
N GLN A 46 34.94 14.82 -16.53
CA GLN A 46 34.61 14.04 -15.33
C GLN A 46 33.35 14.54 -14.64
N THR A 47 33.20 15.87 -14.58
CA THR A 47 32.00 16.49 -14.00
C THR A 47 30.72 16.15 -14.81
N ILE A 48 30.81 16.23 -16.14
CA ILE A 48 29.68 15.88 -17.02
C ILE A 48 29.33 14.40 -16.86
N ILE A 49 30.30 13.50 -16.84
CA ILE A 49 30.06 12.06 -16.65
C ILE A 49 29.37 11.81 -15.30
N THR A 50 29.82 12.47 -14.23
CA THR A 50 29.26 12.34 -12.90
C THR A 50 27.79 12.81 -12.86
N ILE A 51 27.48 13.94 -13.49
CA ILE A 51 26.11 14.47 -13.58
C ILE A 51 25.22 13.52 -14.37
N VAL A 52 25.65 13.05 -15.53
CA VAL A 52 24.89 12.11 -16.35
C VAL A 52 24.63 10.80 -15.59
N PHE A 53 25.64 10.27 -14.91
CA PHE A 53 25.49 9.07 -14.09
C PHE A 53 24.47 9.27 -12.96
N ALA A 54 24.52 10.41 -12.28
CA ALA A 54 23.55 10.74 -11.22
C ALA A 54 22.13 10.82 -11.77
N PHE A 55 21.91 11.44 -12.95
CA PHE A 55 20.59 11.48 -13.59
C PHE A 55 20.08 10.09 -13.96
N VAL A 56 20.92 9.22 -14.51
CA VAL A 56 20.55 7.84 -14.85
C VAL A 56 20.15 7.07 -13.59
N LEU A 57 20.89 7.21 -12.49
CA LEU A 57 20.53 6.59 -11.21
C LEU A 57 19.19 7.09 -10.67
N LEU A 58 18.94 8.40 -10.73
CA LEU A 58 17.65 8.97 -10.28
C LEU A 58 16.46 8.43 -11.08
N ILE A 59 16.61 8.35 -12.42
CA ILE A 59 15.57 7.78 -13.29
C ILE A 59 15.33 6.30 -12.94
N PHE A 60 16.40 5.53 -12.75
CA PHE A 60 16.31 4.11 -12.40
C PHE A 60 15.60 3.88 -11.05
N ILE A 61 16.00 4.62 -10.01
CA ILE A 61 15.36 4.55 -8.69
C ILE A 61 13.89 4.95 -8.77
N SER A 62 13.57 6.04 -9.49
CA SER A 62 12.19 6.49 -9.70
C SER A 62 11.33 5.42 -10.37
N PHE A 63 11.87 4.74 -11.39
CA PHE A 63 11.18 3.65 -12.07
C PHE A 63 10.85 2.49 -11.11
N LEU A 64 11.79 2.09 -10.25
CA LEU A 64 11.58 1.03 -9.26
C LEU A 64 10.47 1.40 -8.28
N ILE A 65 10.50 2.63 -7.74
CA ILE A 65 9.51 3.11 -6.78
C ILE A 65 8.12 3.16 -7.41
N ILE A 66 7.99 3.74 -8.61
CA ILE A 66 6.70 3.85 -9.31
C ILE A 66 6.13 2.47 -9.63
N SER A 67 6.95 1.54 -10.09
CA SER A 67 6.53 0.17 -10.40
C SER A 67 6.02 -0.56 -9.15
N ASP A 68 6.74 -0.49 -8.03
CA ASP A 68 6.33 -1.10 -6.76
C ASP A 68 5.01 -0.51 -6.24
N MET A 69 4.90 0.83 -6.20
CA MET A 69 3.67 1.51 -5.77
C MET A 69 2.48 1.17 -6.66
N THR A 70 2.66 1.15 -7.98
CA THR A 70 1.58 0.83 -8.91
C THR A 70 1.05 -0.57 -8.70
N ASN A 71 1.94 -1.54 -8.48
CA ASN A 71 1.55 -2.92 -8.19
C ASN A 71 0.76 -3.04 -6.88
N LYS A 72 1.22 -2.38 -5.80
CA LYS A 72 0.55 -2.39 -4.51
C LYS A 72 -0.86 -1.76 -4.58
N ILE A 73 -0.98 -0.60 -5.25
CA ILE A 73 -2.27 0.07 -5.46
C ILE A 73 -3.22 -0.82 -6.28
N THR A 74 -2.72 -1.46 -7.33
CA THR A 74 -3.53 -2.33 -8.18
C THR A 74 -4.02 -3.56 -7.42
N ASN A 75 -3.17 -4.20 -6.63
CA ASN A 75 -3.54 -5.34 -5.79
C ASN A 75 -4.57 -4.94 -4.73
N PHE A 76 -4.36 -3.81 -4.06
CA PHE A 76 -5.30 -3.26 -3.10
C PHE A 76 -6.68 -2.98 -3.73
N LYS A 77 -6.69 -2.29 -4.88
CA LYS A 77 -7.92 -2.02 -5.66
C LYS A 77 -8.66 -3.32 -6.01
N ASN A 78 -7.94 -4.31 -6.55
CA ASN A 78 -8.54 -5.57 -6.97
C ASN A 78 -9.11 -6.35 -5.77
N GLY A 79 -8.41 -6.36 -4.63
CA GLY A 79 -8.93 -6.95 -3.40
C GLY A 79 -10.22 -6.29 -2.90
N LEU A 80 -10.27 -4.95 -2.92
CA LEU A 80 -11.50 -4.21 -2.58
C LEU A 80 -12.65 -4.50 -3.55
N LEU A 81 -12.38 -4.53 -4.85
CA LEU A 81 -13.41 -4.86 -5.85
C LEU A 81 -13.94 -6.29 -5.64
N GLY A 82 -13.07 -7.25 -5.33
CA GLY A 82 -13.49 -8.61 -4.98
C GLY A 82 -14.37 -8.65 -3.72
N PHE A 83 -14.06 -7.85 -2.71
CA PHE A 83 -14.89 -7.74 -1.52
C PHE A 83 -16.26 -7.09 -1.82
N PHE A 84 -16.31 -6.03 -2.62
CA PHE A 84 -17.58 -5.42 -3.03
C PHE A 84 -18.44 -6.36 -3.88
N ALA A 85 -17.83 -7.12 -4.80
CA ALA A 85 -18.54 -8.15 -5.54
C ALA A 85 -19.18 -9.21 -4.61
N TYR A 86 -18.47 -9.61 -3.53
CA TYR A 86 -19.02 -10.47 -2.50
C TYR A 86 -20.20 -9.81 -1.76
N LEU A 87 -20.10 -8.53 -1.35
CA LEU A 87 -21.20 -7.80 -0.70
C LEU A 87 -22.42 -7.66 -1.60
N ASN A 88 -22.21 -7.42 -2.88
CA ASN A 88 -23.27 -7.30 -3.89
C ASN A 88 -23.87 -8.67 -4.30
N ARG A 89 -23.36 -9.78 -3.73
CA ARG A 89 -23.75 -11.16 -4.08
C ARG A 89 -23.42 -11.56 -5.53
N GLU A 90 -22.49 -10.87 -6.16
CA GLU A 90 -21.95 -11.18 -7.48
C GLU A 90 -20.86 -12.27 -7.40
N SER A 91 -20.29 -12.46 -6.20
CA SER A 91 -19.31 -13.50 -5.88
C SER A 91 -19.69 -14.24 -4.61
N ILE A 92 -19.43 -15.55 -4.59
CA ILE A 92 -19.69 -16.41 -3.41
C ILE A 92 -18.60 -16.24 -2.35
N ASN A 93 -17.41 -15.83 -2.75
CA ASN A 93 -16.25 -15.68 -1.87
C ASN A 93 -15.54 -14.35 -2.09
N SER A 94 -14.87 -13.88 -1.06
CA SER A 94 -13.97 -12.74 -1.09
C SER A 94 -12.63 -13.18 -0.55
N GLU A 95 -11.57 -12.94 -1.32
CA GLU A 95 -10.21 -13.14 -0.85
C GLU A 95 -9.78 -11.95 0.02
N LEU A 96 -8.83 -12.19 0.92
CA LEU A 96 -8.21 -11.13 1.71
C LEU A 96 -7.16 -10.41 0.86
N LEU A 97 -6.96 -9.13 1.15
CA LEU A 97 -5.90 -8.34 0.55
C LEU A 97 -4.53 -8.86 1.01
N GLU A 98 -3.52 -8.73 0.16
CA GLU A 98 -2.14 -9.07 0.54
C GLU A 98 -1.61 -8.03 1.55
N ASP A 99 -1.27 -8.49 2.76
CA ASP A 99 -0.83 -7.66 3.89
C ASP A 99 0.63 -7.89 4.30
N LYS A 100 1.43 -8.50 3.42
CA LYS A 100 2.84 -8.83 3.69
C LYS A 100 3.77 -7.62 3.65
N SER A 101 3.36 -6.51 3.07
CA SER A 101 4.15 -5.29 3.03
C SER A 101 4.31 -4.72 4.45
N LYS A 102 5.50 -4.15 4.73
CA LYS A 102 5.80 -3.51 6.02
C LYS A 102 5.61 -1.99 5.99
N ASP A 103 5.00 -1.49 4.94
CA ASP A 103 4.68 -0.08 4.72
C ASP A 103 3.20 0.22 4.99
N GLU A 104 2.77 1.43 4.68
CA GLU A 104 1.41 1.92 4.87
C GLU A 104 0.38 1.06 4.10
N PHE A 105 0.75 0.49 2.96
CA PHE A 105 -0.14 -0.40 2.20
C PHE A 105 -0.41 -1.71 2.92
N GLY A 106 0.60 -2.28 3.58
CA GLY A 106 0.43 -3.46 4.42
C GLY A 106 -0.45 -3.19 5.64
N GLU A 107 -0.30 -2.02 6.27
CA GLU A 107 -1.17 -1.60 7.38
C GLU A 107 -2.62 -1.39 6.93
N MET A 108 -2.83 -0.70 5.81
CA MET A 108 -4.16 -0.54 5.21
C MET A 108 -4.80 -1.88 4.88
N ALA A 109 -4.06 -2.80 4.27
CA ALA A 109 -4.55 -4.14 3.95
C ALA A 109 -4.98 -4.90 5.21
N LYS A 110 -4.24 -4.82 6.31
CA LYS A 110 -4.61 -5.45 7.60
C LYS A 110 -5.92 -4.88 8.15
N VAL A 111 -6.06 -3.56 8.17
CA VAL A 111 -7.29 -2.91 8.66
C VAL A 111 -8.50 -3.31 7.79
N VAL A 112 -8.34 -3.31 6.48
CA VAL A 112 -9.39 -3.74 5.55
C VAL A 112 -9.71 -5.22 5.74
N ASN A 113 -8.71 -6.10 5.85
CA ASN A 113 -8.91 -7.53 6.10
C ASN A 113 -9.67 -7.81 7.39
N GLN A 114 -9.39 -7.09 8.47
CA GLN A 114 -10.14 -7.21 9.72
C GLN A 114 -11.62 -6.86 9.52
N ASN A 115 -11.91 -5.79 8.75
CA ASN A 115 -13.30 -5.42 8.44
C ASN A 115 -13.96 -6.42 7.50
N ILE A 116 -13.26 -6.96 6.50
CA ILE A 116 -13.74 -8.03 5.63
C ILE A 116 -14.14 -9.25 6.47
N LEU A 117 -13.27 -9.72 7.36
CA LEU A 117 -13.55 -10.88 8.22
C LEU A 117 -14.73 -10.64 9.15
N LYS A 118 -14.81 -9.45 9.76
CA LYS A 118 -15.93 -9.08 10.62
C LYS A 118 -17.26 -9.06 9.85
N THR A 119 -17.26 -8.49 8.65
CA THR A 119 -18.46 -8.42 7.79
C THR A 119 -18.86 -9.82 7.31
N LYS A 120 -17.91 -10.65 6.86
CA LYS A 120 -18.19 -12.04 6.46
C LYS A 120 -18.81 -12.83 7.61
N LYS A 121 -18.26 -12.69 8.81
CA LYS A 121 -18.81 -13.35 10.00
C LYS A 121 -20.25 -12.90 10.27
N GLY A 122 -20.51 -11.59 10.22
CA GLY A 122 -21.87 -11.05 10.42
C GLY A 122 -22.86 -11.57 9.37
N ILE A 123 -22.50 -11.58 8.10
CA ILE A 123 -23.35 -12.13 7.02
C ILE A 123 -23.63 -13.63 7.24
N GLU A 124 -22.64 -14.40 7.69
CA GLU A 124 -22.80 -15.81 7.96
C GLU A 124 -23.72 -16.06 9.19
N GLU A 125 -23.56 -15.28 10.25
CA GLU A 125 -24.44 -15.33 11.40
C GLU A 125 -25.90 -15.00 11.00
N ASP A 126 -26.10 -13.93 10.23
CA ASP A 126 -27.41 -13.54 9.71
C ASP A 126 -28.05 -14.65 8.86
N ARG A 127 -27.27 -15.26 7.98
CA ARG A 127 -27.72 -16.38 7.14
C ARG A 127 -28.16 -17.59 7.98
N ARG A 128 -27.41 -17.93 9.04
CA ARG A 128 -27.76 -19.04 9.93
C ARG A 128 -29.07 -18.78 10.65
N LEU A 129 -29.28 -17.57 11.18
CA LEU A 129 -30.56 -17.24 11.84
C LEU A 129 -31.72 -17.25 10.85
N ILE A 130 -31.53 -16.75 9.62
CA ILE A 130 -32.55 -16.82 8.57
C ILE A 130 -32.93 -18.29 8.26
N ASN A 131 -31.94 -19.18 8.12
CA ASN A 131 -32.15 -20.59 7.84
C ASN A 131 -32.89 -21.27 9.03
N GLU A 132 -32.49 -20.98 10.28
CA GLU A 132 -33.19 -21.46 11.48
C GLU A 132 -34.65 -20.95 11.50
N THR A 133 -34.85 -19.69 11.13
CA THR A 133 -36.19 -19.09 11.04
C THR A 133 -37.05 -19.85 10.03
N ILE A 134 -36.54 -20.15 8.84
CA ILE A 134 -37.27 -20.91 7.81
C ILE A 134 -37.63 -22.30 8.34
N ALA A 135 -36.71 -22.98 9.02
CA ALA A 135 -36.93 -24.29 9.58
C ALA A 135 -38.03 -24.28 10.66
N VAL A 136 -37.95 -23.33 11.64
CA VAL A 136 -38.93 -23.19 12.71
C VAL A 136 -40.32 -22.85 12.16
N LEU A 137 -40.41 -21.96 11.16
CA LEU A 137 -41.67 -21.66 10.50
C LEU A 137 -42.26 -22.88 9.76
N GLY A 138 -41.42 -23.74 9.19
CA GLY A 138 -41.84 -25.00 8.59
C GLY A 138 -42.41 -25.99 9.61
N GLU A 139 -41.89 -26.03 10.84
CA GLU A 139 -42.46 -26.81 11.94
C GLU A 139 -43.83 -26.23 12.39
N PHE A 140 -43.95 -24.90 12.46
CA PHE A 140 -45.19 -24.23 12.76
C PHE A 140 -46.31 -24.57 11.74
N GLU A 141 -45.95 -24.64 10.46
CA GLU A 141 -46.87 -25.04 9.38
C GLU A 141 -47.38 -26.48 9.57
N GLN A 142 -46.59 -27.36 10.16
CA GLN A 142 -46.97 -28.74 10.50
C GLN A 142 -47.70 -28.86 11.83
N GLY A 143 -47.88 -27.75 12.56
CA GLY A 143 -48.57 -27.69 13.82
C GLY A 143 -47.73 -27.81 15.07
N ASP A 144 -46.38 -27.96 14.93
CA ASP A 144 -45.46 -27.94 16.06
C ASP A 144 -45.10 -26.49 16.43
N LEU A 145 -45.83 -25.92 17.38
CA LEU A 145 -45.61 -24.56 17.87
C LEU A 145 -44.64 -24.48 19.03
N CYS A 146 -44.08 -25.59 19.50
CA CYS A 146 -43.09 -25.62 20.60
C CYS A 146 -41.69 -25.16 20.20
N GLN A 147 -41.42 -25.12 18.92
CA GLN A 147 -40.11 -24.71 18.39
C GLN A 147 -39.82 -23.22 18.62
N ARG A 148 -38.56 -22.91 18.87
CA ARG A 148 -38.05 -21.53 19.13
C ARG A 148 -36.74 -21.27 18.41
N LEU A 149 -36.56 -20.00 18.03
CA LEU A 149 -35.30 -19.50 17.50
C LEU A 149 -34.30 -19.30 18.65
N ASN A 150 -33.16 -19.96 18.58
CA ASN A 150 -32.15 -19.95 19.66
C ASN A 150 -30.88 -19.22 19.30
N LEU A 151 -30.53 -19.11 18.00
CA LEU A 151 -29.30 -18.43 17.54
C LEU A 151 -29.33 -16.94 17.91
N ASN A 152 -28.16 -16.43 18.28
CA ASN A 152 -27.93 -15.00 18.48
C ASN A 152 -26.99 -14.49 17.39
N VAL A 153 -27.32 -13.31 16.87
CA VAL A 153 -26.56 -12.65 15.82
C VAL A 153 -26.22 -11.22 16.21
N SER A 154 -25.23 -10.64 15.56
CA SER A 154 -24.81 -9.26 15.82
C SER A 154 -25.75 -8.22 15.21
N ASN A 155 -26.67 -8.62 14.34
CA ASN A 155 -27.62 -7.74 13.65
C ASN A 155 -28.84 -7.46 14.53
N PRO A 156 -29.07 -6.22 15.01
CA PRO A 156 -30.15 -5.90 15.92
C PRO A 156 -31.54 -6.14 15.31
N ALA A 157 -31.70 -5.90 14.00
CA ALA A 157 -32.99 -6.10 13.33
C ALA A 157 -33.39 -7.59 13.29
N LEU A 158 -32.43 -8.48 13.05
CA LEU A 158 -32.65 -9.92 13.08
C LEU A 158 -32.88 -10.43 14.52
N MET A 159 -32.23 -9.85 15.53
CA MET A 159 -32.51 -10.17 16.92
C MET A 159 -33.96 -9.78 17.31
N GLN A 160 -34.38 -8.59 16.89
CA GLN A 160 -35.79 -8.18 17.11
C GLN A 160 -36.77 -9.10 16.38
N LEU A 161 -36.46 -9.52 15.14
CA LEU A 161 -37.31 -10.51 14.42
C LEU A 161 -37.42 -11.83 15.18
N LYS A 162 -36.29 -12.35 15.70
CA LYS A 162 -36.27 -13.55 16.56
C LYS A 162 -37.24 -13.41 17.74
N ASP A 163 -37.13 -12.29 18.48
CA ASP A 163 -37.95 -12.04 19.67
C ASP A 163 -39.45 -11.99 19.33
N VAL A 164 -39.80 -11.31 18.23
CA VAL A 164 -41.18 -11.21 17.75
C VAL A 164 -41.72 -12.60 17.37
N LEU A 165 -40.96 -13.41 16.65
CA LEU A 165 -41.34 -14.75 16.23
C LEU A 165 -41.53 -15.70 17.43
N ASN A 166 -40.59 -15.66 18.39
CA ASN A 166 -40.68 -16.46 19.61
C ASN A 166 -41.90 -16.06 20.46
N ASN A 167 -42.21 -14.76 20.59
CA ASN A 167 -43.36 -14.26 21.27
C ASN A 167 -44.67 -14.67 20.55
N MET A 168 -44.68 -14.60 19.21
CA MET A 168 -45.81 -15.06 18.41
C MET A 168 -46.08 -16.56 18.63
N ALA A 169 -45.06 -17.40 18.60
CA ALA A 169 -45.17 -18.82 18.86
C ALA A 169 -45.77 -19.09 20.26
N SER A 170 -45.25 -18.42 21.30
CA SER A 170 -45.78 -18.58 22.66
C SER A 170 -47.23 -18.15 22.79
N ASN A 171 -47.66 -17.07 22.13
CA ASN A 171 -49.02 -16.62 22.12
C ASN A 171 -49.96 -17.61 21.41
N LEU A 172 -49.54 -18.18 20.28
CA LEU A 172 -50.30 -19.20 19.56
C LEU A 172 -50.44 -20.48 20.39
N GLU A 173 -49.37 -20.96 20.99
CA GLU A 173 -49.37 -22.14 21.88
C GLU A 173 -50.35 -21.94 23.03
N ASN A 174 -50.24 -20.83 23.77
CA ASN A 174 -51.17 -20.50 24.86
C ASN A 174 -52.64 -20.40 24.40
N ASN A 175 -52.90 -19.83 23.22
CA ASN A 175 -54.26 -19.73 22.69
C ASN A 175 -54.86 -21.11 22.36
N ILE A 176 -54.03 -22.02 21.79
CA ILE A 176 -54.46 -23.39 21.49
C ILE A 176 -54.73 -24.16 22.78
N ASP A 177 -53.83 -24.07 23.77
CA ASP A 177 -54.02 -24.70 25.07
C ASP A 177 -55.29 -24.20 25.77
N ASN A 178 -55.58 -22.90 25.72
CA ASN A 178 -56.82 -22.34 26.25
C ASN A 178 -58.05 -22.90 25.52
N ILE A 179 -58.06 -23.03 24.20
CA ILE A 179 -59.10 -23.60 23.40
C ILE A 179 -59.33 -25.08 23.79
N LEU A 180 -58.23 -25.85 23.90
CA LEU A 180 -58.32 -27.26 24.31
C LEU A 180 -58.90 -27.42 25.71
N ASN A 181 -58.49 -26.62 26.70
CA ASN A 181 -59.03 -26.62 28.05
C ASN A 181 -60.57 -26.30 28.07
N ILE A 182 -60.98 -25.31 27.27
CA ILE A 182 -62.43 -24.97 27.13
C ILE A 182 -63.23 -26.13 26.52
N LEU A 183 -62.63 -26.78 25.47
CA LEU A 183 -63.30 -27.93 24.84
C LEU A 183 -63.41 -29.14 25.78
N GLU A 184 -62.38 -29.38 26.62
CA GLU A 184 -62.48 -30.44 27.67
C GLU A 184 -63.55 -30.12 28.72
N GLU A 185 -63.74 -28.86 29.14
CA GLU A 185 -64.77 -28.43 30.09
C GLU A 185 -66.13 -28.64 29.53
N TYR A 186 -66.36 -28.48 28.23
CA TYR A 186 -67.68 -28.72 27.58
C TYR A 186 -67.90 -30.19 27.26
N ALA A 187 -66.93 -31.06 27.31
CA ALA A 187 -67.08 -32.49 27.01
C ALA A 187 -67.48 -33.36 28.24
N HIS A 188 -67.39 -32.74 29.41
CA HIS A 188 -67.82 -33.30 30.69
C HIS A 188 -69.14 -32.67 31.17
#